data_99bde0e50dbac2e9c7f1b95d5e7f38b6
#
_entry.id   99bde0e50dbac2e9c7f1b95d5e7f38b6
#
_cell.length_a   1.000
_cell.length_b   1.000
_cell.length_c   1.000
_cell.angle_alpha   90.00
_cell.angle_beta   90.00
_cell.angle_gamma   90.00
#
_symmetry.space_group_name_H-M   'P 1'
#
loop_
_entity.id
_entity.type
_entity.pdbx_description
1 polymer ?
#
loop_
_entity_poly.entity_id
_entity_poly.type
_entity_poly.pdbx_seq_one_letter_code
_entity_poly.pdbx_strand_id
1 'polypeptide(L)'
;MSGGGANAMWGGRFGRGPEAIMEAINASISYDKRLAPQDTAGSRAHAAMLAAQGIITEADAQAIDAGLQQVLAEIEAGDFAFSAALEDIHMNVESRLTQIIGPAAGRLHTARSRNDQVAVDFRLWVRDQCDTAIEGLTRLMRAFLVQAEAGADWVMPGFTHLQTAQPVTWGHHMLAYVEMLARDRGRFMDARARMNECPLGAAALAGTSFPIDRARTAAALGFDRPTANSLDSVSDRDFALEYLAAASICALHLSRFAEELVIWSSAQFRFVRLSDGFSTGSSIMPQKRNPDAAELLRAKIGRILGANIALMTVMKGLALTYSKDMQEDKEQVFDAADTLNLSLEVMEGMVRDMSANRDALEAAASSGFSTATDLADWLVRELGLPFREAHHVTGALVKMAEDAGCDLPELTLEAMQSVHQDITGAVFDVLGVHNSVASRTSYGGTAPENVRAQIVRWAEVLG
;
A
#
# COMPACT_ATOMS: atom_id res chain seq x y z
N MET A 1 29.07 -30.82 -33.38
CA MET A 1 29.36 -29.39 -33.33
C MET A 1 28.15 -28.67 -33.91
N SER A 2 27.17 -28.39 -33.11
CA SER A 2 25.99 -27.60 -33.52
C SER A 2 26.38 -26.12 -33.45
N GLY A 3 26.54 -25.49 -34.63
CA GLY A 3 26.81 -24.08 -34.72
C GLY A 3 25.68 -23.30 -34.10
N GLY A 4 25.93 -22.60 -32.97
CA GLY A 4 25.02 -21.62 -32.44
C GLY A 4 24.86 -20.47 -33.46
N GLY A 5 23.70 -20.43 -34.12
CA GLY A 5 23.38 -19.34 -35.04
C GLY A 5 23.32 -18.02 -34.26
N ALA A 6 23.78 -16.93 -34.85
CA ALA A 6 23.59 -15.59 -34.31
C ALA A 6 22.08 -15.35 -34.07
N ASN A 7 21.75 -14.62 -33.00
CA ASN A 7 20.36 -14.26 -32.71
C ASN A 7 19.74 -13.56 -33.95
N ALA A 8 18.64 -14.09 -34.46
CA ALA A 8 18.03 -13.64 -35.71
C ALA A 8 17.58 -12.16 -35.69
N MET A 9 17.39 -11.57 -34.52
CA MET A 9 16.92 -10.19 -34.39
C MET A 9 18.01 -9.12 -34.60
N TRP A 10 19.28 -9.43 -34.27
CA TRP A 10 20.40 -8.47 -34.43
C TRP A 10 21.67 -9.10 -35.01
N GLY A 11 21.50 -10.24 -35.70
CA GLY A 11 22.58 -11.10 -36.18
C GLY A 11 23.34 -10.59 -37.41
N GLY A 12 22.88 -9.59 -38.10
CA GLY A 12 23.51 -9.16 -39.39
C GLY A 12 24.94 -8.64 -39.25
N ARG A 13 25.40 -8.20 -38.08
CA ARG A 13 26.74 -7.65 -37.84
C ARG A 13 27.61 -8.60 -37.01
N PHE A 14 27.04 -9.52 -36.24
CA PHE A 14 27.79 -10.36 -35.33
C PHE A 14 28.04 -11.76 -35.95
N GLY A 15 29.27 -12.19 -35.90
CA GLY A 15 29.69 -13.46 -36.50
C GLY A 15 29.41 -14.71 -35.66
N ARG A 16 29.02 -14.54 -34.38
CA ARG A 16 28.66 -15.64 -33.45
C ARG A 16 27.62 -15.15 -32.44
N GLY A 17 26.91 -16.09 -31.81
CA GLY A 17 26.00 -15.81 -30.71
C GLY A 17 26.75 -15.40 -29.43
N PRO A 18 26.01 -14.87 -28.41
CA PRO A 18 26.57 -14.54 -27.11
C PRO A 18 27.12 -15.77 -26.38
N GLU A 19 28.05 -15.56 -25.46
CA GLU A 19 28.51 -16.57 -24.52
C GLU A 19 27.38 -16.93 -23.54
N ALA A 20 27.31 -18.18 -23.07
CA ALA A 20 26.26 -18.65 -22.16
C ALA A 20 26.10 -17.79 -20.89
N ILE A 21 27.21 -17.28 -20.35
CA ILE A 21 27.16 -16.39 -19.17
C ILE A 21 26.55 -15.00 -19.51
N MET A 22 26.74 -14.54 -20.74
CA MET A 22 26.12 -13.31 -21.24
C MET A 22 24.61 -13.50 -21.44
N GLU A 23 24.17 -14.67 -21.90
CA GLU A 23 22.75 -15.02 -21.97
C GLU A 23 22.14 -15.04 -20.57
N ALA A 24 22.82 -15.64 -19.60
CA ALA A 24 22.34 -15.75 -18.23
C ALA A 24 22.15 -14.39 -17.54
N ILE A 25 23.08 -13.44 -17.70
CA ILE A 25 22.97 -12.10 -17.08
C ILE A 25 21.95 -11.22 -17.82
N ASN A 26 21.68 -11.52 -19.08
CA ASN A 26 20.83 -10.69 -19.94
C ASN A 26 19.35 -11.12 -19.90
N ALA A 27 19.08 -12.39 -19.56
CA ALA A 27 17.72 -12.93 -19.58
C ALA A 27 16.87 -12.39 -18.44
N SER A 28 15.71 -11.80 -18.78
CA SER A 28 14.70 -11.27 -17.84
C SER A 28 13.41 -12.08 -17.80
N ILE A 29 13.26 -13.08 -18.67
CA ILE A 29 12.03 -13.87 -18.81
C ILE A 29 11.56 -14.54 -17.50
N SER A 30 12.45 -14.81 -16.55
CA SER A 30 12.11 -15.41 -15.26
C SER A 30 11.14 -14.56 -14.46
N TYR A 31 11.20 -13.23 -14.58
CA TYR A 31 10.35 -12.26 -13.87
C TYR A 31 9.47 -11.42 -14.80
N ASP A 32 9.93 -11.03 -16.00
CA ASP A 32 9.17 -10.13 -16.88
C ASP A 32 8.02 -10.80 -17.64
N LYS A 33 7.94 -12.15 -17.62
CA LYS A 33 6.80 -12.90 -18.17
C LYS A 33 5.44 -12.44 -17.62
N ARG A 34 5.41 -11.80 -16.46
CA ARG A 34 4.19 -11.21 -15.86
C ARG A 34 3.68 -9.99 -16.60
N LEU A 35 4.47 -9.42 -17.52
CA LEU A 35 4.06 -8.33 -18.40
C LEU A 35 3.31 -8.79 -19.66
N ALA A 36 3.09 -10.09 -19.84
CA ALA A 36 2.43 -10.63 -21.04
C ALA A 36 1.06 -9.97 -21.36
N PRO A 37 0.18 -9.70 -20.40
CA PRO A 37 -1.07 -8.98 -20.66
C PRO A 37 -0.83 -7.57 -21.19
N GLN A 38 0.12 -6.82 -20.61
CA GLN A 38 0.43 -5.45 -20.99
C GLN A 38 1.12 -5.40 -22.36
N ASP A 39 2.11 -6.28 -22.62
CA ASP A 39 2.77 -6.40 -23.92
C ASP A 39 1.78 -6.74 -25.04
N THR A 40 0.89 -7.67 -24.77
CA THR A 40 -0.18 -8.04 -25.72
C THR A 40 -1.11 -6.86 -25.98
N ALA A 41 -1.56 -6.16 -24.95
CA ALA A 41 -2.45 -4.99 -25.10
C ALA A 41 -1.74 -3.86 -25.88
N GLY A 42 -0.50 -3.52 -25.52
CA GLY A 42 0.32 -2.51 -26.20
C GLY A 42 0.55 -2.84 -27.68
N SER A 43 0.89 -4.10 -27.98
CA SER A 43 1.12 -4.60 -29.32
C SER A 43 -0.14 -4.58 -30.19
N ARG A 44 -1.29 -4.96 -29.64
CA ARG A 44 -2.59 -4.92 -30.33
C ARG A 44 -3.02 -3.47 -30.65
N ALA A 45 -2.88 -2.56 -29.70
CA ALA A 45 -3.17 -1.14 -29.90
C ALA A 45 -2.25 -0.53 -30.98
N HIS A 46 -0.98 -0.90 -30.97
CA HIS A 46 0.01 -0.46 -31.98
C HIS A 46 -0.36 -0.98 -33.38
N ALA A 47 -0.65 -2.27 -33.54
CA ALA A 47 -1.05 -2.85 -34.84
C ALA A 47 -2.33 -2.19 -35.41
N ALA A 48 -3.33 -1.98 -34.58
CA ALA A 48 -4.57 -1.29 -34.97
C ALA A 48 -4.31 0.15 -35.40
N MET A 49 -3.39 0.87 -34.76
CA MET A 49 -2.98 2.21 -35.14
C MET A 49 -2.23 2.19 -36.49
N LEU A 50 -1.28 1.25 -36.68
CA LEU A 50 -0.54 1.14 -37.93
C LEU A 50 -1.46 0.90 -39.13
N ALA A 51 -2.47 0.04 -39.00
CA ALA A 51 -3.46 -0.18 -40.06
C ALA A 51 -4.30 1.07 -40.34
N ALA A 52 -4.80 1.73 -39.30
CA ALA A 52 -5.58 2.96 -39.43
C ALA A 52 -4.80 4.09 -40.12
N GLN A 53 -3.48 4.11 -39.99
CA GLN A 53 -2.60 5.04 -40.67
C GLN A 53 -2.14 4.54 -42.07
N GLY A 54 -2.59 3.38 -42.50
CA GLY A 54 -2.22 2.78 -43.78
C GLY A 54 -0.76 2.31 -43.86
N ILE A 55 -0.08 2.13 -42.73
CA ILE A 55 1.32 1.69 -42.65
C ILE A 55 1.41 0.18 -42.87
N ILE A 56 0.45 -0.58 -42.33
CA ILE A 56 0.23 -2.02 -42.62
C ILE A 56 -1.19 -2.21 -43.17
N THR A 57 -1.45 -3.38 -43.73
CA THR A 57 -2.78 -3.68 -44.21
C THR A 57 -3.73 -4.04 -43.06
N GLU A 58 -5.03 -3.85 -43.25
CA GLU A 58 -6.07 -4.28 -42.31
C GLU A 58 -6.00 -5.79 -42.06
N ALA A 59 -5.73 -6.59 -43.10
CA ALA A 59 -5.54 -8.03 -42.97
C ALA A 59 -4.36 -8.44 -42.10
N ASP A 60 -3.23 -7.69 -42.16
CA ASP A 60 -2.09 -7.89 -41.27
C ASP A 60 -2.45 -7.57 -39.82
N ALA A 61 -3.15 -6.46 -39.58
CA ALA A 61 -3.57 -6.05 -38.25
C ALA A 61 -4.53 -7.07 -37.62
N GLN A 62 -5.49 -7.58 -38.37
CA GLN A 62 -6.42 -8.61 -37.93
C GLN A 62 -5.71 -9.93 -37.61
N ALA A 63 -4.73 -10.35 -38.44
CA ALA A 63 -3.93 -11.53 -38.18
C ALA A 63 -3.08 -11.37 -36.90
N ILE A 64 -2.44 -10.20 -36.73
CA ILE A 64 -1.65 -9.88 -35.55
C ILE A 64 -2.55 -9.87 -34.29
N ASP A 65 -3.72 -9.23 -34.34
CA ASP A 65 -4.64 -9.19 -33.20
C ASP A 65 -5.10 -10.58 -32.78
N ALA A 66 -5.55 -11.39 -33.72
CA ALA A 66 -5.98 -12.78 -33.46
C ALA A 66 -4.83 -13.64 -32.93
N GLY A 67 -3.62 -13.50 -33.51
CA GLY A 67 -2.44 -14.23 -33.06
C GLY A 67 -2.00 -13.86 -31.66
N LEU A 68 -2.02 -12.56 -31.31
CA LEU A 68 -1.66 -12.10 -29.95
C LEU A 68 -2.70 -12.54 -28.91
N GLN A 69 -3.99 -12.56 -29.24
CA GLN A 69 -5.01 -13.12 -28.36
C GLN A 69 -4.78 -14.62 -28.10
N GLN A 70 -4.41 -15.37 -29.14
CA GLN A 70 -4.06 -16.78 -28.95
C GLN A 70 -2.82 -16.97 -28.08
N VAL A 71 -1.77 -16.17 -28.27
CA VAL A 71 -0.54 -16.22 -27.44
C VAL A 71 -0.87 -15.95 -25.99
N LEU A 72 -1.67 -14.92 -25.70
CA LEU A 72 -2.10 -14.59 -24.34
C LEU A 72 -2.89 -15.73 -23.71
N ALA A 73 -3.85 -16.31 -24.45
CA ALA A 73 -4.63 -17.45 -23.97
C ALA A 73 -3.76 -18.68 -23.66
N GLU A 74 -2.74 -18.97 -24.46
CA GLU A 74 -1.77 -20.04 -24.20
C GLU A 74 -0.97 -19.76 -22.91
N ILE A 75 -0.58 -18.50 -22.65
CA ILE A 75 0.13 -18.10 -21.42
C ILE A 75 -0.78 -18.25 -20.20
N GLU A 76 -2.01 -17.77 -20.26
CA GLU A 76 -2.98 -17.85 -19.17
C GLU A 76 -3.40 -19.28 -18.84
N ALA A 77 -3.47 -20.15 -19.85
CA ALA A 77 -3.72 -21.58 -19.66
C ALA A 77 -2.52 -22.37 -19.10
N GLY A 78 -1.34 -21.76 -19.08
CA GLY A 78 -0.10 -22.43 -18.67
C GLY A 78 0.50 -23.36 -19.75
N ASP A 79 0.02 -23.29 -20.97
CA ASP A 79 0.45 -24.12 -22.10
C ASP A 79 1.63 -23.50 -22.88
N PHE A 80 2.02 -22.27 -22.55
CA PHE A 80 3.08 -21.54 -23.22
C PHE A 80 4.47 -21.93 -22.68
N ALA A 81 5.36 -22.38 -23.57
CA ALA A 81 6.74 -22.71 -23.22
C ALA A 81 7.66 -21.49 -23.35
N PHE A 82 8.00 -20.86 -22.22
CA PHE A 82 8.98 -19.77 -22.19
C PHE A 82 10.40 -20.28 -22.44
N SER A 83 11.19 -19.53 -23.23
CA SER A 83 12.57 -19.84 -23.55
C SER A 83 13.51 -18.74 -23.06
N ALA A 84 14.48 -19.09 -22.20
CA ALA A 84 15.53 -18.17 -21.76
C ALA A 84 16.45 -17.71 -22.91
N ALA A 85 16.60 -18.51 -23.95
CA ALA A 85 17.35 -18.14 -25.17
C ALA A 85 16.66 -16.99 -25.95
N LEU A 86 15.39 -16.71 -25.66
CA LEU A 86 14.64 -15.56 -26.21
C LEU A 86 14.63 -14.36 -25.24
N GLU A 87 15.50 -14.34 -24.26
CA GLU A 87 15.83 -13.21 -23.38
C GLU A 87 14.66 -12.70 -22.54
N ASP A 88 13.63 -12.12 -23.15
CA ASP A 88 12.52 -11.41 -22.51
C ASP A 88 11.14 -11.89 -22.97
N ILE A 89 10.08 -11.41 -22.32
CA ILE A 89 8.69 -11.74 -22.67
C ILE A 89 8.36 -11.30 -24.11
N HIS A 90 8.89 -10.15 -24.54
CA HIS A 90 8.59 -9.57 -25.85
C HIS A 90 9.09 -10.47 -26.98
N MET A 91 10.31 -10.98 -26.88
CA MET A 91 10.87 -11.94 -27.86
C MET A 91 10.14 -13.27 -27.83
N ASN A 92 9.74 -13.74 -26.65
CA ASN A 92 8.97 -14.98 -26.51
C ASN A 92 7.60 -14.83 -27.21
N VAL A 93 6.88 -13.71 -26.98
CA VAL A 93 5.60 -13.40 -27.65
C VAL A 93 5.77 -13.24 -29.16
N GLU A 94 6.75 -12.45 -29.63
CA GLU A 94 7.03 -12.25 -31.07
C GLU A 94 7.39 -13.55 -31.78
N SER A 95 8.19 -14.41 -31.17
CA SER A 95 8.56 -15.72 -31.70
C SER A 95 7.34 -16.62 -31.86
N ARG A 96 6.48 -16.70 -30.83
CA ARG A 96 5.26 -17.49 -30.89
C ARG A 96 4.26 -16.95 -31.90
N LEU A 97 4.08 -15.62 -31.93
CA LEU A 97 3.26 -14.96 -32.94
C LEU A 97 3.70 -15.32 -34.37
N THR A 98 5.02 -15.31 -34.62
CA THR A 98 5.59 -15.70 -35.93
C THR A 98 5.27 -17.14 -36.28
N GLN A 99 5.26 -18.07 -35.30
CA GLN A 99 4.86 -19.46 -35.53
C GLN A 99 3.38 -19.61 -35.90
N ILE A 100 2.51 -18.74 -35.36
CA ILE A 100 1.06 -18.78 -35.57
C ILE A 100 0.68 -18.14 -36.92
N ILE A 101 1.16 -16.91 -37.19
CA ILE A 101 0.68 -16.12 -38.34
C ILE A 101 1.73 -15.93 -39.45
N GLY A 102 2.92 -16.49 -39.30
CA GLY A 102 3.98 -16.40 -40.31
C GLY A 102 4.55 -14.99 -40.52
N PRO A 103 4.88 -14.59 -41.76
CA PRO A 103 5.59 -13.34 -42.08
C PRO A 103 4.87 -12.07 -41.65
N ALA A 104 3.53 -12.10 -41.49
CA ALA A 104 2.76 -10.95 -41.05
C ALA A 104 3.18 -10.46 -39.65
N ALA A 105 3.69 -11.35 -38.78
CA ALA A 105 4.19 -11.03 -37.44
C ALA A 105 5.32 -9.99 -37.47
N GLY A 106 6.23 -10.05 -38.45
CA GLY A 106 7.34 -9.10 -38.58
C GLY A 106 6.92 -7.66 -38.81
N ARG A 107 5.66 -7.41 -39.24
CA ARG A 107 5.13 -6.05 -39.46
C ARG A 107 4.76 -5.36 -38.16
N LEU A 108 4.56 -6.10 -37.08
CA LEU A 108 4.23 -5.55 -35.77
C LEU A 108 5.32 -4.63 -35.24
N HIS A 109 6.59 -4.87 -35.56
CA HIS A 109 7.72 -4.05 -35.09
C HIS A 109 7.92 -2.75 -35.88
N THR A 110 7.10 -2.47 -36.91
CA THR A 110 7.18 -1.26 -37.72
C THR A 110 6.95 -0.02 -36.85
N ALA A 111 7.81 0.99 -36.97
CA ALA A 111 7.75 2.26 -36.21
C ALA A 111 7.83 2.10 -34.68
N ARG A 112 8.32 0.96 -34.16
CA ARG A 112 8.47 0.66 -32.73
C ARG A 112 9.90 0.26 -32.40
N SER A 113 10.30 0.49 -31.16
CA SER A 113 11.53 -0.04 -30.57
C SER A 113 11.20 -0.90 -29.36
N ARG A 114 12.13 -1.75 -28.95
CA ARG A 114 12.04 -2.45 -27.64
C ARG A 114 11.95 -1.42 -26.49
N ASN A 115 12.58 -0.25 -26.61
CA ASN A 115 12.60 0.77 -25.56
C ASN A 115 11.20 1.33 -25.24
N ASP A 116 10.42 1.74 -26.23
CA ASP A 116 9.07 2.28 -26.01
C ASP A 116 8.05 1.17 -25.70
N GLN A 117 8.28 -0.05 -26.22
CA GLN A 117 7.50 -1.24 -25.88
C GLN A 117 7.64 -1.59 -24.39
N VAL A 118 8.86 -1.75 -23.89
CA VAL A 118 9.11 -2.02 -22.46
C VAL A 118 8.57 -0.91 -21.57
N ALA A 119 8.76 0.36 -21.99
CA ALA A 119 8.29 1.51 -21.22
C ALA A 119 6.76 1.53 -21.06
N VAL A 120 5.99 1.22 -22.13
CA VAL A 120 4.53 1.19 -22.03
C VAL A 120 4.05 0.00 -21.20
N ASP A 121 4.65 -1.15 -21.37
CA ASP A 121 4.22 -2.36 -20.66
C ASP A 121 4.44 -2.25 -19.16
N PHE A 122 5.60 -1.76 -18.76
CA PHE A 122 5.90 -1.55 -17.34
C PHE A 122 5.03 -0.45 -16.73
N ARG A 123 4.77 0.64 -17.47
CA ARG A 123 3.88 1.71 -17.04
C ARG A 123 2.42 1.23 -16.88
N LEU A 124 1.91 0.44 -17.82
CA LEU A 124 0.60 -0.19 -17.72
C LEU A 124 0.52 -1.09 -16.48
N TRP A 125 1.53 -1.92 -16.26
CA TRP A 125 1.57 -2.84 -15.13
C TRP A 125 1.58 -2.08 -13.79
N VAL A 126 2.41 -1.04 -13.64
CA VAL A 126 2.44 -0.22 -12.40
C VAL A 126 1.12 0.52 -12.19
N ARG A 127 0.47 0.97 -13.27
CA ARG A 127 -0.88 1.54 -13.22
C ARG A 127 -1.90 0.55 -12.64
N ASP A 128 -1.88 -0.68 -13.11
CA ASP A 128 -2.75 -1.75 -12.59
C ASP A 128 -2.44 -2.02 -11.10
N GLN A 129 -1.17 -1.93 -10.68
CA GLN A 129 -0.81 -2.09 -9.27
C GLN A 129 -1.27 -0.90 -8.40
N CYS A 130 -1.30 0.31 -8.94
CA CYS A 130 -1.93 1.45 -8.24
C CYS A 130 -3.42 1.19 -8.00
N ASP A 131 -4.13 0.71 -9.03
CA ASP A 131 -5.56 0.39 -8.94
C ASP A 131 -5.80 -0.74 -7.91
N THR A 132 -5.00 -1.80 -7.93
CA THR A 132 -5.04 -2.90 -6.94
C THR A 132 -4.82 -2.41 -5.51
N ALA A 133 -3.82 -1.53 -5.30
CA ALA A 133 -3.53 -0.97 -3.98
C ALA A 133 -4.69 -0.07 -3.48
N ILE A 134 -5.29 0.75 -4.35
CA ILE A 134 -6.45 1.60 -4.04
C ILE A 134 -7.63 0.74 -3.58
N GLU A 135 -7.91 -0.37 -4.28
CA GLU A 135 -8.96 -1.31 -3.92
C GLU A 135 -8.68 -2.01 -2.60
N GLY A 136 -7.45 -2.52 -2.41
CA GLY A 136 -7.03 -3.17 -1.16
C GLY A 136 -7.14 -2.24 0.04
N LEU A 137 -6.69 -0.99 -0.09
CA LEU A 137 -6.83 0.04 0.94
C LEU A 137 -8.30 0.36 1.24
N THR A 138 -9.15 0.43 0.21
CA THR A 138 -10.58 0.67 0.37
C THR A 138 -11.25 -0.45 1.18
N ARG A 139 -10.92 -1.72 0.90
CA ARG A 139 -11.43 -2.87 1.67
C ARG A 139 -10.94 -2.84 3.11
N LEU A 140 -9.66 -2.57 3.34
CA LEU A 140 -9.09 -2.47 4.68
C LEU A 140 -9.72 -1.32 5.49
N MET A 141 -9.91 -0.15 4.89
CA MET A 141 -10.60 0.97 5.54
C MET A 141 -12.03 0.59 5.96
N ARG A 142 -12.76 -0.12 5.11
CA ARG A 142 -14.09 -0.63 5.47
C ARG A 142 -14.04 -1.60 6.65
N ALA A 143 -13.04 -2.49 6.73
CA ALA A 143 -12.87 -3.38 7.87
C ALA A 143 -12.62 -2.59 9.17
N PHE A 144 -11.80 -1.54 9.13
CA PHE A 144 -11.60 -0.65 10.27
C PHE A 144 -12.89 0.09 10.67
N LEU A 145 -13.71 0.52 9.70
CA LEU A 145 -15.00 1.18 10.01
C LEU A 145 -15.96 0.24 10.74
N VAL A 146 -16.02 -1.03 10.38
CA VAL A 146 -16.83 -2.03 11.10
C VAL A 146 -16.37 -2.15 12.55
N GLN A 147 -15.07 -2.20 12.82
CA GLN A 147 -14.52 -2.23 14.17
C GLN A 147 -14.80 -0.92 14.92
N ALA A 148 -14.70 0.23 14.23
CA ALA A 148 -14.98 1.54 14.81
C ALA A 148 -16.46 1.69 15.21
N GLU A 149 -17.37 1.19 14.39
CA GLU A 149 -18.81 1.22 14.67
C GLU A 149 -19.17 0.33 15.88
N ALA A 150 -18.62 -0.89 15.91
CA ALA A 150 -18.85 -1.81 17.03
C ALA A 150 -18.39 -1.23 18.38
N GLY A 151 -17.28 -0.52 18.38
CA GLY A 151 -16.67 0.04 19.59
C GLY A 151 -16.68 1.57 19.67
N ALA A 152 -17.68 2.22 19.08
CA ALA A 152 -17.76 3.70 19.05
C ALA A 152 -17.76 4.34 20.46
N ASP A 153 -18.22 3.62 21.46
CA ASP A 153 -18.33 4.01 22.87
C ASP A 153 -17.54 3.12 23.84
N TRP A 154 -16.79 2.13 23.35
CA TRP A 154 -15.97 1.29 24.22
C TRP A 154 -14.74 2.06 24.67
N VAL A 155 -14.62 2.27 25.96
CA VAL A 155 -13.49 2.98 26.54
C VAL A 155 -12.25 2.11 26.49
N MET A 156 -11.13 2.71 26.12
CA MET A 156 -9.79 2.11 26.15
C MET A 156 -8.75 3.13 26.63
N PRO A 157 -7.58 2.69 27.14
CA PRO A 157 -6.52 3.61 27.47
C PRO A 157 -5.90 4.21 26.20
N GLY A 158 -5.78 5.52 26.16
CA GLY A 158 -4.86 6.17 25.23
C GLY A 158 -3.45 6.13 25.79
N PHE A 159 -2.45 5.90 24.95
CA PHE A 159 -1.06 5.77 25.36
C PHE A 159 -0.19 6.88 24.80
N THR A 160 0.70 7.40 25.65
CA THR A 160 1.90 8.11 25.26
C THR A 160 3.09 7.45 25.96
N HIS A 161 4.19 7.21 25.25
CA HIS A 161 5.36 6.49 25.78
C HIS A 161 5.04 5.07 26.31
N LEU A 162 3.99 4.42 25.78
CA LEU A 162 3.40 3.17 26.32
C LEU A 162 2.91 3.28 27.79
N GLN A 163 2.74 4.49 28.29
CA GLN A 163 2.10 4.76 29.58
C GLN A 163 0.65 5.17 29.36
N THR A 164 -0.24 4.68 30.21
CA THR A 164 -1.65 5.12 30.20
C THR A 164 -1.69 6.64 30.38
N ALA A 165 -2.35 7.31 29.45
CA ALA A 165 -2.52 8.77 29.45
C ALA A 165 -3.99 9.12 29.69
N GLN A 166 -4.71 9.55 28.65
CA GLN A 166 -6.13 9.87 28.75
C GLN A 166 -6.97 8.74 28.14
N PRO A 167 -8.20 8.49 28.64
CA PRO A 167 -9.10 7.55 28.00
C PRO A 167 -9.49 8.03 26.59
N VAL A 168 -9.59 7.06 25.67
CA VAL A 168 -10.15 7.25 24.33
C VAL A 168 -11.19 6.18 24.07
N THR A 169 -11.87 6.18 22.93
CA THR A 169 -12.72 5.05 22.55
C THR A 169 -12.02 4.16 21.54
N TRP A 170 -12.36 2.87 21.55
CA TRP A 170 -11.91 1.89 20.54
C TRP A 170 -12.20 2.39 19.12
N GLY A 171 -13.43 2.88 18.90
CA GLY A 171 -13.82 3.43 17.61
C GLY A 171 -12.95 4.60 17.17
N HIS A 172 -12.59 5.49 18.09
CA HIS A 172 -11.68 6.62 17.81
C HIS A 172 -10.29 6.12 17.39
N HIS A 173 -9.77 5.11 18.09
CA HIS A 173 -8.47 4.53 17.76
C HIS A 173 -8.49 3.87 16.37
N MET A 174 -9.52 3.09 16.04
CA MET A 174 -9.68 2.48 14.71
C MET A 174 -9.78 3.54 13.60
N LEU A 175 -10.49 4.64 13.84
CA LEU A 175 -10.58 5.76 12.89
C LEU A 175 -9.24 6.46 12.64
N ALA A 176 -8.31 6.45 13.58
CA ALA A 176 -6.97 6.99 13.34
C ALA A 176 -6.26 6.24 12.21
N TYR A 177 -6.45 4.91 12.11
CA TYR A 177 -5.92 4.11 10.99
C TYR A 177 -6.68 4.37 9.69
N VAL A 178 -8.00 4.57 9.74
CA VAL A 178 -8.77 5.00 8.55
C VAL A 178 -8.20 6.30 7.98
N GLU A 179 -7.87 7.29 8.81
CA GLU A 179 -7.25 8.56 8.37
C GLU A 179 -5.86 8.36 7.75
N MET A 180 -5.04 7.43 8.28
CA MET A 180 -3.72 7.10 7.71
C MET A 180 -3.87 6.44 6.34
N LEU A 181 -4.71 5.41 6.25
CA LEU A 181 -4.95 4.65 5.02
C LEU A 181 -5.63 5.49 3.93
N ALA A 182 -6.47 6.43 4.30
CA ALA A 182 -7.06 7.39 3.37
C ALA A 182 -5.99 8.26 2.69
N ARG A 183 -4.99 8.71 3.45
CA ARG A 183 -3.86 9.44 2.88
C ARG A 183 -3.00 8.56 1.98
N ASP A 184 -2.85 7.26 2.32
CA ASP A 184 -2.13 6.32 1.46
C ASP A 184 -2.88 6.06 0.16
N ARG A 185 -4.20 5.84 0.23
CA ARG A 185 -5.07 5.72 -0.94
C ARG A 185 -4.96 6.94 -1.85
N GLY A 186 -4.95 8.15 -1.29
CA GLY A 186 -4.75 9.38 -2.04
C GLY A 186 -3.39 9.42 -2.76
N ARG A 187 -2.31 8.96 -2.13
CA ARG A 187 -0.98 8.88 -2.77
C ARG A 187 -0.97 7.98 -4.00
N PHE A 188 -1.58 6.80 -3.92
CA PHE A 188 -1.70 5.92 -5.09
C PHE A 188 -2.58 6.53 -6.19
N MET A 189 -3.67 7.20 -5.84
CA MET A 189 -4.51 7.93 -6.81
C MET A 189 -3.72 9.04 -7.51
N ASP A 190 -2.93 9.80 -6.78
CA ASP A 190 -2.10 10.88 -7.31
C ASP A 190 -0.98 10.34 -8.21
N ALA A 191 -0.28 9.28 -7.80
CA ALA A 191 0.75 8.61 -8.61
C ALA A 191 0.14 8.08 -9.91
N ARG A 192 -1.01 7.40 -9.83
CA ARG A 192 -1.76 6.88 -10.97
C ARG A 192 -2.15 7.99 -11.94
N ALA A 193 -2.61 9.12 -11.45
CA ALA A 193 -2.99 10.25 -12.30
C ALA A 193 -1.80 10.85 -13.04
N ARG A 194 -0.66 11.05 -12.35
CA ARG A 194 0.55 11.61 -12.98
C ARG A 194 1.16 10.69 -14.03
N MET A 195 1.15 9.38 -13.80
CA MET A 195 1.73 8.40 -14.72
C MET A 195 0.89 8.11 -15.96
N ASN A 196 -0.36 8.60 -16.04
CA ASN A 196 -1.32 8.19 -17.07
C ASN A 196 -1.04 8.83 -18.44
N GLU A 197 0.22 8.75 -18.92
CA GLU A 197 0.70 9.20 -20.22
C GLU A 197 1.38 8.06 -20.98
N CYS A 198 1.07 7.93 -22.28
CA CYS A 198 1.51 6.81 -23.12
C CYS A 198 2.88 7.06 -23.74
N PRO A 199 3.92 6.27 -23.44
CA PRO A 199 5.24 6.38 -24.06
C PRO A 199 5.32 5.77 -25.46
N LEU A 200 4.40 4.85 -25.83
CA LEU A 200 4.44 4.09 -27.08
C LEU A 200 4.38 5.05 -28.29
N GLY A 201 5.25 4.80 -29.27
CA GLY A 201 5.49 5.68 -30.41
C GLY A 201 6.65 6.65 -30.25
N ALA A 202 7.35 6.63 -29.09
CA ALA A 202 8.62 7.32 -28.91
C ALA A 202 9.78 6.60 -29.63
N ALA A 203 9.57 5.38 -30.07
CA ALA A 203 10.54 4.48 -30.66
C ALA A 203 11.77 4.29 -29.75
N ALA A 204 12.99 4.26 -30.31
CA ALA A 204 14.18 4.06 -29.48
C ALA A 204 14.47 5.26 -28.56
N LEU A 205 14.31 6.50 -29.08
CA LEU A 205 14.58 7.75 -28.36
C LEU A 205 14.17 9.03 -29.13
N ALA A 206 14.06 8.97 -30.44
CA ALA A 206 13.93 10.18 -31.28
C ALA A 206 12.55 10.30 -31.95
N GLY A 207 11.62 9.41 -31.63
CA GLY A 207 10.38 9.24 -32.38
C GLY A 207 10.61 8.46 -33.67
N THR A 208 9.71 8.56 -34.63
CA THR A 208 9.75 7.83 -35.90
C THR A 208 9.38 8.74 -37.07
N SER A 209 9.88 8.41 -38.25
CA SER A 209 9.52 9.10 -39.52
C SER A 209 8.18 8.60 -40.11
N PHE A 210 7.59 7.52 -39.55
CA PHE A 210 6.28 7.06 -39.98
C PHE A 210 5.17 7.98 -39.47
N PRO A 211 4.08 8.17 -40.23
CA PRO A 211 2.96 9.00 -39.79
C PRO A 211 2.05 8.31 -38.80
N ILE A 212 2.59 7.92 -37.64
CA ILE A 212 1.84 7.25 -36.57
C ILE A 212 0.91 8.23 -35.84
N ASP A 213 -0.18 7.71 -35.28
CA ASP A 213 -1.12 8.42 -34.42
C ASP A 213 -0.96 7.97 -32.96
N ARG A 214 -0.10 8.67 -32.23
CA ARG A 214 0.15 8.39 -30.81
C ARG A 214 -1.06 8.66 -29.92
N ALA A 215 -1.93 9.61 -30.29
CA ALA A 215 -3.14 9.90 -29.52
C ALA A 215 -4.14 8.72 -29.60
N ARG A 216 -4.27 8.12 -30.78
CA ARG A 216 -5.09 6.90 -30.97
C ARG A 216 -4.58 5.75 -30.12
N THR A 217 -3.27 5.52 -30.10
CA THR A 217 -2.65 4.45 -29.28
C THR A 217 -2.86 4.72 -27.79
N ALA A 218 -2.65 5.96 -27.33
CA ALA A 218 -2.88 6.36 -25.94
C ALA A 218 -4.34 6.11 -25.52
N ALA A 219 -5.29 6.55 -26.33
CA ALA A 219 -6.72 6.35 -26.04
C ALA A 219 -7.10 4.86 -25.98
N ALA A 220 -6.57 4.04 -26.90
CA ALA A 220 -6.84 2.59 -26.93
C ALA A 220 -6.31 1.87 -25.68
N LEU A 221 -5.25 2.39 -25.03
CA LEU A 221 -4.65 1.86 -23.82
C LEU A 221 -5.16 2.55 -22.52
N GLY A 222 -6.14 3.45 -22.63
CA GLY A 222 -6.73 4.17 -21.50
C GLY A 222 -5.80 5.19 -20.84
N PHE A 223 -4.81 5.70 -21.60
CA PHE A 223 -4.01 6.84 -21.18
C PHE A 223 -4.69 8.17 -21.56
N ASP A 224 -4.42 9.22 -20.79
CA ASP A 224 -5.00 10.55 -21.03
C ASP A 224 -4.43 11.20 -22.31
N ARG A 225 -3.15 10.96 -22.58
CA ARG A 225 -2.43 11.52 -23.74
C ARG A 225 -1.11 10.79 -24.00
N PRO A 226 -0.47 10.98 -25.16
CA PRO A 226 0.93 10.55 -25.34
C PRO A 226 1.89 11.44 -24.52
N THR A 227 3.02 10.87 -24.11
CA THR A 227 4.14 11.64 -23.52
C THR A 227 4.69 12.65 -24.51
N ALA A 228 5.12 13.82 -24.01
CA ALA A 228 5.44 14.97 -24.84
C ALA A 228 6.88 14.99 -25.40
N ASN A 229 7.81 14.23 -24.81
CA ASN A 229 9.21 14.16 -25.22
C ASN A 229 9.66 12.72 -25.37
N SER A 230 10.19 12.35 -26.54
CA SER A 230 10.54 10.95 -26.84
C SER A 230 11.79 10.45 -26.09
N LEU A 231 12.70 11.33 -25.69
CA LEU A 231 13.86 10.94 -24.87
C LEU A 231 13.39 10.57 -23.46
N ASP A 232 12.57 11.42 -22.85
CA ASP A 232 11.99 11.22 -21.54
C ASP A 232 11.05 10.00 -21.52
N SER A 233 10.26 9.82 -22.56
CA SER A 233 9.28 8.71 -22.71
C SER A 233 9.85 7.32 -22.43
N VAL A 234 11.09 7.07 -22.88
CA VAL A 234 11.77 5.78 -22.74
C VAL A 234 12.74 5.72 -21.56
N SER A 235 13.05 6.88 -20.97
CA SER A 235 13.96 7.03 -19.83
C SER A 235 13.24 7.08 -18.48
N ASP A 236 12.02 7.62 -18.44
CA ASP A 236 11.25 7.86 -17.23
C ASP A 236 10.97 6.56 -16.47
N ARG A 237 11.24 6.60 -15.17
CA ARG A 237 10.85 5.59 -14.17
C ARG A 237 10.22 6.24 -12.92
N ASP A 238 9.86 7.52 -12.99
CA ASP A 238 9.24 8.24 -11.88
C ASP A 238 7.94 7.57 -11.44
N PHE A 239 7.16 7.03 -12.39
CA PHE A 239 5.94 6.29 -12.11
C PHE A 239 6.15 5.09 -11.18
N ALA A 240 7.26 4.37 -11.33
CA ALA A 240 7.61 3.24 -10.47
C ALA A 240 8.19 3.72 -9.13
N LEU A 241 8.98 4.79 -9.13
CA LEU A 241 9.51 5.42 -7.91
C LEU A 241 8.38 6.00 -7.04
N GLU A 242 7.40 6.68 -7.64
CA GLU A 242 6.23 7.20 -6.92
C GLU A 242 5.38 6.07 -6.33
N TYR A 243 5.16 4.99 -7.09
CA TYR A 243 4.50 3.79 -6.58
C TYR A 243 5.22 3.22 -5.35
N LEU A 244 6.54 3.01 -5.45
CA LEU A 244 7.36 2.48 -4.35
C LEU A 244 7.41 3.42 -3.14
N ALA A 245 7.43 4.73 -3.36
CA ALA A 245 7.37 5.73 -2.29
C ALA A 245 6.02 5.67 -1.55
N ALA A 246 4.90 5.60 -2.29
CA ALA A 246 3.57 5.43 -1.72
C ALA A 246 3.44 4.10 -0.96
N ALA A 247 3.94 3.01 -1.56
CA ALA A 247 3.97 1.68 -0.95
C ALA A 247 4.79 1.65 0.34
N SER A 248 5.93 2.36 0.38
CA SER A 248 6.78 2.48 1.56
C SER A 248 6.05 3.15 2.73
N ILE A 249 5.36 4.26 2.47
CA ILE A 249 4.59 4.97 3.50
C ILE A 249 3.41 4.12 3.98
N CYS A 250 2.69 3.48 3.07
CA CYS A 250 1.61 2.56 3.41
C CYS A 250 2.09 1.42 4.31
N ALA A 251 3.21 0.79 3.96
CA ALA A 251 3.82 -0.29 4.73
C ALA A 251 4.22 0.16 6.15
N LEU A 252 4.65 1.42 6.33
CA LEU A 252 4.90 1.98 7.67
C LEU A 252 3.62 2.02 8.51
N HIS A 253 2.49 2.43 7.94
CA HIS A 253 1.20 2.46 8.64
C HIS A 253 0.71 1.04 9.00
N LEU A 254 0.83 0.09 8.07
CA LEU A 254 0.52 -1.32 8.33
C LEU A 254 1.40 -1.89 9.45
N SER A 255 2.70 -1.59 9.44
CA SER A 255 3.65 -2.02 10.46
C SER A 255 3.31 -1.46 11.84
N ARG A 256 2.82 -0.21 11.94
CA ARG A 256 2.40 0.38 13.22
C ARG A 256 1.21 -0.35 13.82
N PHE A 257 0.19 -0.63 13.03
CA PHE A 257 -0.96 -1.40 13.55
C PHE A 257 -0.59 -2.84 13.87
N ALA A 258 0.27 -3.45 13.07
CA ALA A 258 0.80 -4.79 13.35
C ALA A 258 1.55 -4.84 14.70
N GLU A 259 2.33 -3.80 15.04
CA GLU A 259 2.96 -3.67 16.35
C GLU A 259 1.93 -3.59 17.48
N GLU A 260 0.89 -2.77 17.32
CA GLU A 260 -0.19 -2.69 18.32
C GLU A 260 -0.89 -4.05 18.50
N LEU A 261 -1.15 -4.79 17.41
CA LEU A 261 -1.73 -6.13 17.51
C LEU A 261 -0.84 -7.10 18.28
N VAL A 262 0.49 -7.05 18.08
CA VAL A 262 1.46 -7.87 18.85
C VAL A 262 1.39 -7.51 20.34
N ILE A 263 1.42 -6.23 20.67
CA ILE A 263 1.33 -5.75 22.07
C ILE A 263 -0.03 -6.16 22.68
N TRP A 264 -1.13 -5.84 21.98
CA TRP A 264 -2.49 -6.02 22.52
C TRP A 264 -2.93 -7.48 22.63
N SER A 265 -2.38 -8.37 21.81
CA SER A 265 -2.65 -9.81 21.91
C SER A 265 -1.83 -10.52 22.99
N SER A 266 -0.84 -9.85 23.58
CA SER A 266 0.01 -10.40 24.62
C SER A 266 -0.78 -10.69 25.91
N ALA A 267 -0.26 -11.61 26.75
CA ALA A 267 -0.86 -11.97 28.04
C ALA A 267 -0.90 -10.79 29.03
N GLN A 268 -0.06 -9.78 28.85
CA GLN A 268 0.02 -8.58 29.68
C GLN A 268 -1.10 -7.59 29.38
N PHE A 269 -1.42 -7.40 28.07
CA PHE A 269 -2.46 -6.46 27.64
C PHE A 269 -3.83 -7.13 27.47
N ARG A 270 -3.92 -8.23 26.73
CA ARG A 270 -5.16 -8.97 26.48
C ARG A 270 -6.31 -8.13 25.91
N PHE A 271 -5.98 -7.05 25.19
CA PHE A 271 -6.96 -6.13 24.59
C PHE A 271 -7.60 -6.71 23.34
N VAL A 272 -6.86 -7.54 22.60
CA VAL A 272 -7.31 -8.16 21.35
C VAL A 272 -7.00 -9.64 21.34
N ARG A 273 -7.90 -10.42 20.75
CA ARG A 273 -7.66 -11.80 20.37
C ARG A 273 -7.74 -11.92 18.85
N LEU A 274 -6.66 -12.35 18.22
CA LEU A 274 -6.66 -12.74 16.82
C LEU A 274 -7.35 -14.09 16.65
N SER A 275 -8.02 -14.30 15.50
CA SER A 275 -8.62 -15.59 15.17
C SER A 275 -7.57 -16.69 14.96
N ASP A 276 -8.01 -17.94 14.96
CA ASP A 276 -7.13 -19.09 14.72
C ASP A 276 -6.50 -19.04 13.31
N GLY A 277 -7.18 -18.39 12.36
CA GLY A 277 -6.67 -18.22 10.99
C GLY A 277 -5.45 -17.29 10.86
N PHE A 278 -5.22 -16.43 11.86
CA PHE A 278 -4.10 -15.46 11.87
C PHE A 278 -3.14 -15.64 13.05
N SER A 279 -3.19 -16.79 13.70
CA SER A 279 -2.34 -17.15 14.83
C SER A 279 -1.75 -18.52 14.62
N THR A 280 -0.58 -18.78 15.22
CA THR A 280 -0.01 -20.13 15.27
C THR A 280 0.12 -20.63 16.71
N GLY A 281 0.20 -21.95 16.88
CA GLY A 281 0.48 -22.59 18.16
C GLY A 281 1.98 -22.84 18.35
N SER A 282 2.31 -23.43 19.50
CA SER A 282 3.66 -23.92 19.80
C SER A 282 3.67 -25.45 19.78
N SER A 283 4.69 -26.05 19.19
CA SER A 283 4.87 -27.50 19.18
C SER A 283 5.16 -28.10 20.57
N ILE A 284 5.59 -27.27 21.52
CA ILE A 284 5.97 -27.69 22.88
C ILE A 284 5.08 -27.09 23.99
N MET A 285 4.42 -25.96 23.71
CA MET A 285 3.59 -25.24 24.68
C MET A 285 2.13 -25.16 24.18
N PRO A 286 1.25 -26.11 24.58
CA PRO A 286 -0.11 -26.21 24.00
C PRO A 286 -0.99 -24.97 24.21
N GLN A 287 -0.70 -24.18 25.25
CA GLN A 287 -1.44 -22.96 25.60
C GLN A 287 -0.99 -21.73 24.83
N LYS A 288 0.16 -21.79 24.12
CA LYS A 288 0.77 -20.62 23.48
C LYS A 288 0.12 -20.33 22.13
N ARG A 289 -0.24 -19.07 21.92
CA ARG A 289 -0.72 -18.51 20.65
C ARG A 289 0.22 -17.37 20.25
N ASN A 290 0.70 -17.42 19.04
CA ASN A 290 1.63 -16.42 18.50
C ASN A 290 0.91 -15.55 17.47
N PRO A 291 1.11 -14.23 17.47
CA PRO A 291 0.57 -13.32 16.47
C PRO A 291 1.44 -13.26 15.20
N ASP A 292 1.81 -14.43 14.63
CA ASP A 292 2.81 -14.53 13.55
C ASP A 292 2.45 -13.67 12.33
N ALA A 293 1.16 -13.57 11.99
CA ALA A 293 0.72 -12.74 10.87
C ALA A 293 1.07 -11.27 11.09
N ALA A 294 0.84 -10.74 12.31
CA ALA A 294 1.19 -9.37 12.65
C ALA A 294 2.71 -9.16 12.69
N GLU A 295 3.47 -10.12 13.24
CA GLU A 295 4.93 -10.05 13.28
C GLU A 295 5.55 -10.05 11.89
N LEU A 296 5.05 -10.90 10.98
CA LEU A 296 5.50 -10.94 9.58
C LEU A 296 5.16 -9.66 8.83
N LEU A 297 3.99 -9.07 9.03
CA LEU A 297 3.64 -7.76 8.44
C LEU A 297 4.58 -6.66 8.90
N ARG A 298 4.88 -6.62 10.21
CA ARG A 298 5.85 -5.67 10.77
C ARG A 298 7.23 -5.79 10.12
N ALA A 299 7.66 -7.00 9.74
CA ALA A 299 8.94 -7.25 9.10
C ALA A 299 8.95 -6.98 7.58
N LYS A 300 7.82 -7.21 6.89
CA LYS A 300 7.72 -7.11 5.41
C LYS A 300 7.99 -5.72 4.85
N ILE A 301 7.86 -4.68 5.64
CA ILE A 301 8.23 -3.31 5.23
C ILE A 301 9.67 -3.22 4.71
N GLY A 302 10.59 -4.04 5.26
CA GLY A 302 11.99 -4.05 4.82
C GLY A 302 12.16 -4.38 3.34
N ARG A 303 11.31 -5.25 2.77
CA ARG A 303 11.34 -5.60 1.34
C ARG A 303 10.90 -4.40 0.48
N ILE A 304 9.82 -3.72 0.85
CA ILE A 304 9.27 -2.58 0.11
C ILE A 304 10.23 -1.39 0.15
N LEU A 305 10.78 -1.07 1.33
CA LEU A 305 11.79 -0.01 1.47
C LEU A 305 13.07 -0.34 0.70
N GLY A 306 13.52 -1.59 0.77
CA GLY A 306 14.68 -2.06 0.01
C GLY A 306 14.49 -1.89 -1.50
N ALA A 307 13.33 -2.23 -2.03
CA ALA A 307 12.97 -2.06 -3.43
C ALA A 307 12.99 -0.58 -3.87
N ASN A 308 12.46 0.33 -3.03
CA ASN A 308 12.49 1.76 -3.30
C ASN A 308 13.92 2.30 -3.38
N ILE A 309 14.77 1.95 -2.42
CA ILE A 309 16.19 2.34 -2.42
C ILE A 309 16.93 1.73 -3.61
N ALA A 310 16.65 0.48 -3.96
CA ALA A 310 17.27 -0.21 -5.09
C ALA A 310 16.98 0.53 -6.40
N LEU A 311 15.71 0.84 -6.70
CA LEU A 311 15.35 1.54 -7.94
C LEU A 311 15.92 2.96 -7.96
N MET A 312 15.90 3.72 -6.86
CA MET A 312 16.56 5.02 -6.77
C MET A 312 18.06 4.91 -7.08
N THR A 313 18.71 3.84 -6.62
CA THR A 313 20.14 3.59 -6.85
C THR A 313 20.41 3.24 -8.32
N VAL A 314 19.56 2.45 -8.95
CA VAL A 314 19.64 2.12 -10.38
C VAL A 314 19.53 3.39 -11.22
N MET A 315 18.53 4.22 -10.97
CA MET A 315 18.25 5.40 -11.79
C MET A 315 19.23 6.56 -11.57
N LYS A 316 19.86 6.62 -10.41
CA LYS A 316 20.77 7.71 -10.05
C LYS A 316 21.96 7.77 -11.03
N GLY A 317 22.16 8.93 -11.66
CA GLY A 317 23.34 9.21 -12.49
C GLY A 317 23.31 8.56 -13.87
N LEU A 318 22.23 7.90 -14.28
CA LEU A 318 22.09 7.38 -15.65
C LEU A 318 21.94 8.56 -16.63
N ALA A 319 22.68 8.48 -17.74
CA ALA A 319 22.48 9.40 -18.85
C ALA A 319 21.20 9.02 -19.64
N LEU A 320 20.60 10.01 -20.28
CA LEU A 320 19.53 9.76 -21.24
C LEU A 320 20.09 8.93 -22.41
N THR A 321 19.36 7.97 -22.94
CA THR A 321 17.94 7.72 -22.66
C THR A 321 17.74 6.37 -21.99
N TYR A 322 18.47 5.36 -22.42
CA TYR A 322 18.38 4.00 -21.96
C TYR A 322 19.77 3.40 -21.75
N SER A 323 19.96 2.76 -20.64
CA SER A 323 21.09 1.89 -20.32
C SER A 323 20.59 0.54 -19.86
N LYS A 324 21.37 -0.52 -20.04
CA LYS A 324 20.98 -1.88 -19.61
C LYS A 324 20.74 -1.99 -18.11
N ASP A 325 21.28 -1.07 -17.31
CA ASP A 325 20.99 -0.87 -15.88
C ASP A 325 19.48 -0.84 -15.60
N MET A 326 18.70 -0.28 -16.53
CA MET A 326 17.24 -0.18 -16.40
C MET A 326 16.51 -1.54 -16.52
N GLN A 327 17.22 -2.64 -16.79
CA GLN A 327 16.64 -3.99 -16.66
C GLN A 327 16.37 -4.34 -15.19
N GLU A 328 17.14 -3.78 -14.25
CA GLU A 328 16.99 -3.95 -12.82
C GLU A 328 15.81 -3.15 -12.23
N ASP A 329 15.05 -2.43 -13.05
CA ASP A 329 13.91 -1.61 -12.61
C ASP A 329 12.68 -2.44 -12.22
N LYS A 330 12.49 -3.65 -12.77
CA LYS A 330 11.22 -4.39 -12.70
C LYS A 330 11.13 -5.35 -11.53
N GLU A 331 12.13 -6.20 -11.32
CA GLU A 331 12.07 -7.31 -10.35
C GLU A 331 11.78 -6.80 -8.95
N GLN A 332 12.44 -5.68 -8.54
CA GLN A 332 12.25 -5.07 -7.25
C GLN A 332 10.85 -4.48 -7.08
N VAL A 333 10.30 -3.87 -8.14
CA VAL A 333 8.94 -3.31 -8.13
C VAL A 333 7.90 -4.42 -8.06
N PHE A 334 8.11 -5.51 -8.78
CA PHE A 334 7.25 -6.68 -8.73
C PHE A 334 7.19 -7.30 -7.33
N ASP A 335 8.35 -7.50 -6.69
CA ASP A 335 8.42 -8.03 -5.34
C ASP A 335 7.76 -7.11 -4.31
N ALA A 336 7.95 -5.80 -4.44
CA ALA A 336 7.33 -4.82 -3.57
C ALA A 336 5.80 -4.81 -3.71
N ALA A 337 5.28 -4.90 -4.94
CA ALA A 337 3.85 -4.93 -5.20
C ALA A 337 3.21 -6.22 -4.65
N ASP A 338 3.79 -7.38 -4.91
CA ASP A 338 3.33 -8.66 -4.36
C ASP A 338 3.32 -8.63 -2.83
N THR A 339 4.37 -8.05 -2.23
CA THR A 339 4.50 -7.91 -0.78
C THR A 339 3.45 -6.97 -0.21
N LEU A 340 3.18 -5.83 -0.86
CA LEU A 340 2.17 -4.87 -0.43
C LEU A 340 0.76 -5.47 -0.52
N ASN A 341 0.41 -6.08 -1.66
CA ASN A 341 -0.91 -6.67 -1.89
C ASN A 341 -1.21 -7.75 -0.85
N LEU A 342 -0.27 -8.68 -0.63
CA LEU A 342 -0.38 -9.70 0.41
C LEU A 342 -0.54 -9.07 1.81
N SER A 343 0.21 -7.99 2.09
CA SER A 343 0.15 -7.32 3.39
C SER A 343 -1.19 -6.65 3.64
N LEU A 344 -1.79 -6.04 2.62
CA LEU A 344 -3.13 -5.45 2.70
C LEU A 344 -4.21 -6.52 2.94
N GLU A 345 -4.15 -7.64 2.23
CA GLU A 345 -5.10 -8.75 2.39
C GLU A 345 -5.02 -9.39 3.79
N VAL A 346 -3.81 -9.65 4.27
CA VAL A 346 -3.60 -10.23 5.60
C VAL A 346 -4.05 -9.26 6.69
N MET A 347 -3.76 -7.96 6.55
CA MET A 347 -4.21 -6.95 7.51
C MET A 347 -5.74 -6.81 7.51
N GLU A 348 -6.37 -6.79 6.34
CA GLU A 348 -7.83 -6.79 6.21
C GLU A 348 -8.44 -7.98 6.95
N GLY A 349 -7.90 -9.18 6.72
CA GLY A 349 -8.37 -10.40 7.39
C GLY A 349 -8.22 -10.32 8.91
N MET A 350 -7.07 -9.87 9.41
CA MET A 350 -6.86 -9.72 10.86
C MET A 350 -7.83 -8.71 11.47
N VAL A 351 -8.00 -7.54 10.85
CA VAL A 351 -8.91 -6.49 11.36
C VAL A 351 -10.35 -6.96 11.37
N ARG A 352 -10.79 -7.69 10.34
CA ARG A 352 -12.15 -8.23 10.25
C ARG A 352 -12.43 -9.30 11.31
N ASP A 353 -11.46 -10.17 11.56
CA ASP A 353 -11.66 -11.38 12.38
C ASP A 353 -11.22 -11.19 13.84
N MET A 354 -10.48 -10.12 14.17
CA MET A 354 -10.08 -9.86 15.55
C MET A 354 -11.28 -9.54 16.44
N SER A 355 -11.19 -9.95 17.70
CA SER A 355 -12.15 -9.58 18.74
C SER A 355 -11.48 -8.74 19.82
N ALA A 356 -12.05 -7.57 20.11
CA ALA A 356 -11.62 -6.74 21.22
C ALA A 356 -12.19 -7.26 22.55
N ASN A 357 -11.38 -7.16 23.59
CA ASN A 357 -11.78 -7.51 24.96
C ASN A 357 -12.17 -6.22 25.70
N ARG A 358 -13.45 -5.89 25.64
CA ARG A 358 -14.00 -4.65 26.22
C ARG A 358 -13.67 -4.51 27.72
N ASP A 359 -13.79 -5.58 28.49
CA ASP A 359 -13.54 -5.53 29.93
C ASP A 359 -12.07 -5.20 30.25
N ALA A 360 -11.13 -5.79 29.48
CA ALA A 360 -9.72 -5.52 29.66
C ALA A 360 -9.34 -4.09 29.23
N LEU A 361 -9.96 -3.58 28.17
CA LEU A 361 -9.77 -2.21 27.70
C LEU A 361 -10.26 -1.21 28.76
N GLU A 362 -11.46 -1.38 29.27
CA GLU A 362 -12.07 -0.48 30.26
C GLU A 362 -11.32 -0.54 31.60
N ALA A 363 -10.94 -1.74 32.07
CA ALA A 363 -10.15 -1.90 33.29
C ALA A 363 -8.78 -1.20 33.19
N ALA A 364 -8.11 -1.30 32.03
CA ALA A 364 -6.84 -0.63 31.80
C ALA A 364 -7.00 0.89 31.70
N ALA A 365 -8.10 1.37 31.11
CA ALA A 365 -8.39 2.81 31.02
C ALA A 365 -8.71 3.41 32.40
N SER A 366 -9.32 2.63 33.28
CA SER A 366 -9.69 3.04 34.64
C SER A 366 -8.53 3.02 35.63
N SER A 367 -7.35 2.58 35.19
CA SER A 367 -6.16 2.51 36.05
C SER A 367 -5.17 3.67 35.75
N GLY A 368 -4.34 4.00 36.76
CA GLY A 368 -3.24 4.94 36.57
C GLY A 368 -3.66 6.40 36.52
N PHE A 369 -4.73 6.75 37.16
CA PHE A 369 -5.21 8.14 37.30
C PHE A 369 -5.49 8.83 35.95
N SER A 370 -6.00 8.08 34.97
CA SER A 370 -6.18 8.54 33.58
C SER A 370 -7.09 9.77 33.45
N THR A 371 -7.93 10.05 34.46
CA THR A 371 -8.85 11.20 34.52
C THR A 371 -8.29 12.39 35.31
N ALA A 372 -7.01 12.35 35.73
CA ALA A 372 -6.40 13.45 36.46
C ALA A 372 -6.43 14.80 35.71
N THR A 373 -6.35 14.76 34.37
CA THR A 373 -6.48 15.96 33.54
C THR A 373 -7.89 16.53 33.61
N ASP A 374 -8.91 15.67 33.68
CA ASP A 374 -10.32 16.11 33.80
C ASP A 374 -10.56 16.83 35.13
N LEU A 375 -9.92 16.35 36.21
CA LEU A 375 -9.92 17.02 37.51
C LEU A 375 -9.25 18.40 37.42
N ALA A 376 -8.07 18.50 36.80
CA ALA A 376 -7.39 19.77 36.63
C ALA A 376 -8.24 20.79 35.81
N ASP A 377 -8.85 20.31 34.72
CA ASP A 377 -9.74 21.12 33.88
C ASP A 377 -10.99 21.55 34.63
N TRP A 378 -11.55 20.68 35.49
CA TRP A 378 -12.70 21.02 36.34
C TRP A 378 -12.35 22.12 37.34
N LEU A 379 -11.20 22.03 38.03
CA LEU A 379 -10.70 23.05 38.95
C LEU A 379 -10.51 24.40 38.25
N VAL A 380 -10.08 24.42 37.01
CA VAL A 380 -9.96 25.66 36.22
C VAL A 380 -11.35 26.24 35.89
N ARG A 381 -12.27 25.40 35.41
CA ARG A 381 -13.58 25.86 34.92
C ARG A 381 -14.52 26.27 36.06
N GLU A 382 -14.58 25.45 37.10
CA GLU A 382 -15.56 25.63 38.18
C GLU A 382 -15.06 26.49 39.30
N LEU A 383 -13.76 26.39 39.64
CA LEU A 383 -13.19 27.17 40.73
C LEU A 383 -12.38 28.40 40.26
N GLY A 384 -12.18 28.56 38.95
CA GLY A 384 -11.44 29.68 38.39
C GLY A 384 -9.93 29.66 38.69
N LEU A 385 -9.39 28.51 39.07
CA LEU A 385 -7.96 28.40 39.40
C LEU A 385 -7.10 28.55 38.13
N PRO A 386 -5.93 29.23 38.24
CA PRO A 386 -4.95 29.19 37.19
C PRO A 386 -4.51 27.71 36.93
N PHE A 387 -4.30 27.34 35.67
CA PHE A 387 -4.00 25.94 35.31
C PHE A 387 -2.83 25.34 36.11
N ARG A 388 -1.78 26.11 36.38
CA ARG A 388 -0.64 25.61 37.19
C ARG A 388 -1.05 25.26 38.63
N GLU A 389 -1.93 26.08 39.24
CA GLU A 389 -2.46 25.83 40.58
C GLU A 389 -3.38 24.59 40.56
N ALA A 390 -4.28 24.50 39.59
CA ALA A 390 -5.12 23.31 39.38
C ALA A 390 -4.29 22.06 39.21
N HIS A 391 -3.19 22.13 38.44
CA HIS A 391 -2.27 21.02 38.27
C HIS A 391 -1.58 20.59 39.58
N HIS A 392 -1.18 21.55 40.46
CA HIS A 392 -0.61 21.24 41.76
C HIS A 392 -1.63 20.61 42.71
N VAL A 393 -2.86 21.13 42.75
CA VAL A 393 -3.95 20.53 43.53
C VAL A 393 -4.23 19.12 43.06
N THR A 394 -4.35 18.91 41.74
CA THR A 394 -4.54 17.57 41.14
C THR A 394 -3.41 16.62 41.48
N GLY A 395 -2.15 17.08 41.39
CA GLY A 395 -0.98 16.26 41.75
C GLY A 395 -0.98 15.84 43.24
N ALA A 396 -1.43 16.72 44.14
CA ALA A 396 -1.58 16.39 45.56
C ALA A 396 -2.70 15.32 45.79
N LEU A 397 -3.79 15.43 45.05
CA LEU A 397 -4.90 14.44 45.11
C LEU A 397 -4.49 13.08 44.52
N VAL A 398 -3.76 13.07 43.41
CA VAL A 398 -3.17 11.84 42.86
C VAL A 398 -2.24 11.19 43.87
N LYS A 399 -1.35 11.95 44.49
CA LYS A 399 -0.43 11.43 45.54
C LYS A 399 -1.24 10.86 46.71
N MET A 400 -2.31 11.51 47.15
CA MET A 400 -3.16 11.03 48.23
C MET A 400 -3.83 9.72 47.87
N ALA A 401 -4.34 9.58 46.64
CA ALA A 401 -4.97 8.35 46.13
C ALA A 401 -3.94 7.21 46.04
N GLU A 402 -2.72 7.49 45.54
CA GLU A 402 -1.59 6.54 45.53
C GLU A 402 -1.29 6.01 46.94
N ASP A 403 -1.17 6.91 47.92
CA ASP A 403 -0.86 6.53 49.30
C ASP A 403 -1.99 5.75 49.98
N ALA A 404 -3.24 5.98 49.56
CA ALA A 404 -4.42 5.25 50.01
C ALA A 404 -4.63 3.91 49.24
N GLY A 405 -3.92 3.68 48.13
CA GLY A 405 -4.08 2.49 47.30
C GLY A 405 -5.42 2.44 46.55
N CYS A 406 -5.97 3.62 46.20
CA CYS A 406 -7.25 3.76 45.49
C CYS A 406 -7.10 4.68 44.26
N ASP A 407 -8.13 4.79 43.42
CA ASP A 407 -8.15 5.76 42.30
C ASP A 407 -8.85 7.06 42.72
N LEU A 408 -8.71 8.11 41.89
CA LEU A 408 -9.28 9.46 42.17
C LEU A 408 -10.81 9.43 42.46
N PRO A 409 -11.65 8.70 41.73
CA PRO A 409 -13.08 8.61 42.02
C PRO A 409 -13.41 7.97 43.37
N GLU A 410 -12.47 7.23 43.97
CA GLU A 410 -12.65 6.50 45.22
C GLU A 410 -12.26 7.34 46.45
N LEU A 411 -11.64 8.51 46.23
CA LEU A 411 -11.39 9.46 47.33
C LEU A 411 -12.71 10.05 47.85
N THR A 412 -12.81 10.23 49.18
CA THR A 412 -13.99 10.90 49.73
C THR A 412 -13.94 12.42 49.47
N LEU A 413 -15.07 13.08 49.47
CA LEU A 413 -15.15 14.53 49.29
C LEU A 413 -14.32 15.25 50.38
N GLU A 414 -14.41 14.79 51.64
CA GLU A 414 -13.67 15.34 52.74
C GLU A 414 -12.15 15.24 52.55
N ALA A 415 -11.70 14.13 51.98
CA ALA A 415 -10.29 13.92 51.63
C ALA A 415 -9.85 14.93 50.56
N MET A 416 -10.65 15.12 49.51
CA MET A 416 -10.38 16.13 48.47
C MET A 416 -10.41 17.57 49.01
N GLN A 417 -11.34 17.89 49.89
CA GLN A 417 -11.47 19.19 50.53
C GLN A 417 -10.30 19.48 51.48
N SER A 418 -9.63 18.47 52.02
CA SER A 418 -8.40 18.68 52.81
C SER A 418 -7.24 19.22 51.96
N VAL A 419 -7.28 19.04 50.65
CA VAL A 419 -6.27 19.62 49.73
C VAL A 419 -6.74 20.99 49.22
N HIS A 420 -8.04 21.13 48.86
CA HIS A 420 -8.62 22.40 48.43
C HIS A 420 -10.08 22.49 48.89
N GLN A 421 -10.37 23.39 49.82
CA GLN A 421 -11.64 23.48 50.55
C GLN A 421 -12.86 23.71 49.64
N ASP A 422 -12.68 24.38 48.49
CA ASP A 422 -13.76 24.74 47.57
C ASP A 422 -14.17 23.61 46.64
N ILE A 423 -13.54 22.44 46.70
CA ILE A 423 -13.94 21.25 45.93
C ILE A 423 -15.35 20.83 46.42
N THR A 424 -16.26 20.65 45.47
CA THR A 424 -17.63 20.20 45.70
C THR A 424 -17.85 18.77 45.17
N GLY A 425 -18.99 18.16 45.57
CA GLY A 425 -19.37 16.82 45.06
C GLY A 425 -19.52 16.74 43.54
N ALA A 426 -19.67 17.87 42.83
CA ALA A 426 -19.72 17.90 41.35
C ALA A 426 -18.39 17.42 40.70
N VAL A 427 -17.27 17.36 41.44
CA VAL A 427 -16.01 16.82 40.95
C VAL A 427 -16.14 15.37 40.51
N PHE A 428 -16.99 14.58 41.16
CA PHE A 428 -17.20 13.16 40.81
C PHE A 428 -17.87 12.98 39.46
N ASP A 429 -18.58 13.99 38.93
CA ASP A 429 -19.20 13.94 37.60
C ASP A 429 -18.17 13.94 36.45
N VAL A 430 -16.91 14.31 36.71
CA VAL A 430 -15.84 14.37 35.71
C VAL A 430 -14.78 13.27 35.87
N LEU A 431 -14.76 12.54 36.98
CA LEU A 431 -13.68 11.59 37.30
C LEU A 431 -13.89 10.19 36.71
N GLY A 432 -15.03 9.86 36.12
CA GLY A 432 -15.25 8.56 35.47
C GLY A 432 -14.69 8.54 34.05
N VAL A 433 -14.10 7.41 33.62
CA VAL A 433 -13.54 7.27 32.27
C VAL A 433 -14.59 7.47 31.16
N HIS A 434 -15.84 7.09 31.38
CA HIS A 434 -16.95 7.36 30.45
C HIS A 434 -17.26 8.84 30.34
N ASN A 435 -17.25 9.58 31.46
CA ASN A 435 -17.45 11.03 31.47
C ASN A 435 -16.29 11.74 30.78
N SER A 436 -15.07 11.26 31.02
CA SER A 436 -13.87 11.78 30.36
C SER A 436 -13.98 11.71 28.84
N VAL A 437 -14.24 10.53 28.24
CA VAL A 437 -14.38 10.40 26.78
C VAL A 437 -15.58 11.20 26.25
N ALA A 438 -16.71 11.20 26.95
CA ALA A 438 -17.91 11.96 26.53
C ALA A 438 -17.67 13.47 26.51
N SER A 439 -16.79 13.99 27.36
CA SER A 439 -16.48 15.42 27.44
C SER A 439 -15.60 15.94 26.27
N ARG A 440 -14.97 15.05 25.50
CA ARG A 440 -14.02 15.41 24.41
C ARG A 440 -14.77 15.70 23.11
N THR A 441 -15.64 16.69 23.10
CA THR A 441 -16.55 17.05 21.99
C THR A 441 -15.93 17.97 20.95
N SER A 442 -14.70 18.46 21.15
CA SER A 442 -13.99 19.25 20.14
C SER A 442 -13.88 18.46 18.83
N TYR A 443 -13.88 19.15 17.69
CA TYR A 443 -13.73 18.47 16.38
C TYR A 443 -12.51 17.57 16.35
N GLY A 444 -12.70 16.29 16.00
CA GLY A 444 -11.64 15.27 16.04
C GLY A 444 -11.37 14.69 17.44
N GLY A 445 -12.13 15.09 18.48
CA GLY A 445 -12.04 14.50 19.82
C GLY A 445 -12.71 13.12 19.88
N THR A 446 -12.45 12.41 20.98
CA THR A 446 -12.85 11.00 21.16
C THR A 446 -14.29 10.80 21.62
N ALA A 447 -15.10 11.87 21.81
CA ALA A 447 -16.49 11.73 22.20
C ALA A 447 -17.24 10.77 21.25
N PRO A 448 -18.06 9.82 21.77
CA PRO A 448 -18.76 8.85 20.93
C PRO A 448 -19.60 9.46 19.80
N GLU A 449 -20.14 10.67 20.00
CA GLU A 449 -20.86 11.39 18.96
C GLU A 449 -19.94 11.83 17.80
N ASN A 450 -18.73 12.30 18.10
CA ASN A 450 -17.72 12.63 17.10
C ASN A 450 -17.28 11.37 16.33
N VAL A 451 -17.09 10.26 17.04
CA VAL A 451 -16.70 8.98 16.43
C VAL A 451 -17.78 8.53 15.43
N ARG A 452 -19.06 8.53 15.83
CA ARG A 452 -20.17 8.18 14.94
C ARG A 452 -20.27 9.12 13.73
N ALA A 453 -20.09 10.42 13.93
CA ALA A 453 -20.06 11.38 12.83
C ALA A 453 -18.92 11.09 11.82
N GLN A 454 -17.74 10.72 12.30
CA GLN A 454 -16.60 10.35 11.43
C GLN A 454 -16.84 9.02 10.71
N ILE A 455 -17.48 8.04 11.35
CA ILE A 455 -17.86 6.77 10.69
C ILE A 455 -18.80 7.07 9.52
N VAL A 456 -19.83 7.88 9.71
CA VAL A 456 -20.77 8.27 8.64
C VAL A 456 -20.01 8.96 7.50
N ARG A 457 -19.17 9.94 7.81
CA ARG A 457 -18.34 10.64 6.79
C ARG A 457 -17.52 9.67 5.96
N TRP A 458 -16.84 8.71 6.59
CA TRP A 458 -16.00 7.76 5.85
C TRP A 458 -16.81 6.71 5.10
N ALA A 459 -17.95 6.29 5.62
CA ALA A 459 -18.87 5.42 4.89
C ALA A 459 -19.34 6.07 3.58
N GLU A 460 -19.68 7.36 3.61
CA GLU A 460 -20.06 8.13 2.41
C GLU A 460 -18.91 8.25 1.39
N VAL A 461 -17.68 8.48 1.86
CA VAL A 461 -16.49 8.60 0.98
C VAL A 461 -16.12 7.26 0.32
N LEU A 462 -16.39 6.15 0.99
CA LEU A 462 -16.00 4.82 0.51
C LEU A 462 -17.12 4.12 -0.30
N GLY A 463 -18.32 4.64 -0.30
CA GLY A 463 -19.49 4.15 -1.04
C GLY A 463 -20.15 2.97 -0.40
#